data_f813ace3da042a6ae8ba775c8678dc13
#
_entry.id   f813ace3da042a6ae8ba775c8678dc13
#
_cell.length_a   1.000
_cell.length_b   1.000
_cell.length_c   1.000
_cell.angle_alpha   90.00
_cell.angle_beta   90.00
_cell.angle_gamma   90.00
#
_symmetry.space_group_name_H-M   'P 1'
#
loop_
_entity.id
_entity.type
_entity.pdbx_description
1 polymer ?
#
loop_
_entity_poly.entity_id
_entity_poly.type
_entity_poly.pdbx_seq_one_letter_code
_entity_poly.pdbx_strand_id
1 'polypeptide(L)'
;MAVWRTTRQMRRMRRDWDQRARENARYYVVTGQDRWSDEEFYESGRVTLEEDILNDLANVCQGMDPKDMRVLEIGCGAGRVTRALAGLFGQVYAVDISRRMVRQARRAVDGFLNVQVFRNNGVGLGAVREHWWNRFGLGAKLQMDFAFSCMVFQHIHSHEIIESYVREVYRLLRPGALFKFQVQGCSLVKAEPDDTWVGVPFGERDAREMAQRCGFELRYQSGAESQYYWLWYFKKPEPR
;
A
#
# COMPACT_ATOMS: atom_id res chain seq x y z
N MET A 1 10.37 25.58 3.23
CA MET A 1 9.19 25.41 4.13
C MET A 1 8.45 24.08 3.87
N ALA A 2 8.21 23.62 2.65
CA ALA A 2 7.49 22.37 2.35
C ALA A 2 8.15 21.10 2.96
N VAL A 3 9.46 20.92 2.82
CA VAL A 3 10.21 19.76 3.33
C VAL A 3 10.08 19.60 4.85
N TRP A 4 10.11 20.69 5.61
CA TRP A 4 9.97 20.68 7.07
C TRP A 4 8.55 20.28 7.53
N ARG A 5 7.52 20.73 6.81
CA ARG A 5 6.13 20.34 7.06
C ARG A 5 5.94 18.85 6.87
N THR A 6 6.38 18.32 5.74
CA THR A 6 6.31 16.89 5.41
C THR A 6 7.01 16.03 6.47
N THR A 7 8.20 16.42 6.91
CA THR A 7 8.97 15.69 7.94
C THR A 7 8.25 15.65 9.28
N ARG A 8 7.67 16.78 9.72
CA ARG A 8 6.91 16.86 10.98
C ARG A 8 5.64 15.99 10.92
N GLN A 9 4.91 16.05 9.82
CA GLN A 9 3.70 15.29 9.58
C GLN A 9 3.99 13.78 9.58
N MET A 10 5.06 13.33 8.93
CA MET A 10 5.46 11.93 8.92
C MET A 10 5.92 11.43 10.28
N ARG A 11 6.62 12.26 11.06
CA ARG A 11 6.99 11.91 12.45
C ARG A 11 5.76 11.72 13.32
N ARG A 12 4.73 12.57 13.15
CA ARG A 12 3.45 12.44 13.87
C ARG A 12 2.73 11.18 13.45
N MET A 13 2.49 10.97 12.16
CA MET A 13 1.84 9.76 11.62
C MET A 13 2.51 8.49 12.13
N ARG A 14 3.83 8.43 12.11
CA ARG A 14 4.59 7.30 12.65
C ARG A 14 4.33 7.03 14.13
N ARG A 15 4.32 8.09 14.95
CA ARG A 15 4.04 7.97 16.40
C ARG A 15 2.62 7.48 16.65
N ASP A 16 1.67 8.05 15.93
CA ASP A 16 0.25 7.75 16.12
C ASP A 16 -0.04 6.30 15.69
N TRP A 17 0.52 5.84 14.57
CA TRP A 17 0.40 4.45 14.15
C TRP A 17 1.18 3.47 15.06
N ASP A 18 2.32 3.86 15.62
CA ASP A 18 3.01 3.08 16.66
C ASP A 18 2.18 3.00 17.94
N GLN A 19 1.46 4.07 18.31
CA GLN A 19 0.56 4.08 19.46
C GLN A 19 -0.67 3.19 19.22
N ARG A 20 -1.34 3.33 18.09
CA ARG A 20 -2.46 2.46 17.68
C ARG A 20 -2.05 0.97 17.67
N ALA A 21 -0.86 0.68 17.15
CA ALA A 21 -0.32 -0.69 17.18
C ALA A 21 -0.01 -1.20 18.58
N ARG A 22 0.25 -0.33 19.55
CA ARG A 22 0.44 -0.68 20.97
C ARG A 22 -0.89 -0.94 21.67
N GLU A 23 -1.90 -0.16 21.36
CA GLU A 23 -3.24 -0.26 21.96
C GLU A 23 -3.96 -1.50 21.45
N ASN A 24 -4.22 -1.56 20.15
CA ASN A 24 -4.86 -2.70 19.51
C ASN A 24 -4.59 -2.69 18.00
N ALA A 25 -3.46 -3.28 17.55
CA ALA A 25 -3.08 -3.26 16.14
C ALA A 25 -4.14 -3.85 15.21
N ARG A 26 -4.84 -4.91 15.62
CA ARG A 26 -5.85 -5.57 14.78
C ARG A 26 -7.07 -4.71 14.56
N TYR A 27 -7.54 -4.06 15.62
CA TYR A 27 -8.65 -3.11 15.53
C TYR A 27 -8.35 -1.96 14.55
N TYR A 28 -7.16 -1.36 14.68
CA TYR A 28 -6.79 -0.22 13.82
C TYR A 28 -6.42 -0.60 12.37
N VAL A 29 -6.15 -1.87 12.10
CA VAL A 29 -5.91 -2.37 10.74
C VAL A 29 -7.21 -2.71 10.02
N VAL A 30 -8.19 -3.25 10.76
CA VAL A 30 -9.53 -3.51 10.25
C VAL A 30 -10.55 -3.26 11.36
N THR A 31 -11.23 -2.12 11.26
CA THR A 31 -12.30 -1.75 12.20
C THR A 31 -13.52 -2.62 11.97
N GLY A 32 -14.08 -3.18 13.00
CA GLY A 32 -15.28 -4.02 12.91
C GLY A 32 -15.54 -4.75 14.20
N GLN A 33 -14.50 -5.13 14.91
CA GLN A 33 -14.61 -5.72 16.24
C GLN A 33 -13.35 -5.42 17.08
N ASP A 34 -13.54 -5.28 18.40
CA ASP A 34 -12.44 -4.93 19.32
C ASP A 34 -11.50 -6.10 19.59
N ARG A 35 -11.98 -7.32 19.44
CA ARG A 35 -11.22 -8.55 19.71
C ARG A 35 -11.27 -9.47 18.50
N TRP A 36 -10.12 -9.68 17.90
CA TRP A 36 -9.89 -10.59 16.81
C TRP A 36 -9.14 -11.82 17.30
N SER A 37 -9.65 -13.02 17.07
CA SER A 37 -8.84 -14.24 17.10
C SER A 37 -7.82 -14.21 15.95
N ASP A 38 -6.81 -15.06 15.99
CA ASP A 38 -5.85 -15.20 14.90
C ASP A 38 -6.55 -15.64 13.61
N GLU A 39 -7.45 -16.61 13.73
CA GLU A 39 -8.20 -17.17 12.60
C GLU A 39 -9.07 -16.12 11.91
N GLU A 40 -9.93 -15.43 12.67
CA GLU A 40 -10.81 -14.40 12.13
C GLU A 40 -10.02 -13.25 11.47
N PHE A 41 -8.92 -12.81 12.12
CA PHE A 41 -8.10 -11.73 11.60
C PHE A 41 -7.46 -12.07 10.26
N TYR A 42 -6.89 -13.27 10.11
CA TYR A 42 -6.29 -13.68 8.86
C TYR A 42 -7.32 -14.09 7.81
N GLU A 43 -8.48 -14.61 8.23
CA GLU A 43 -9.60 -14.84 7.34
C GLU A 43 -10.10 -13.54 6.71
N SER A 44 -10.23 -12.47 7.49
CA SER A 44 -10.58 -11.14 6.93
C SER A 44 -9.57 -10.65 5.89
N GLY A 45 -8.29 -11.06 5.99
CA GLY A 45 -7.27 -10.81 4.97
C GLY A 45 -7.47 -11.60 3.70
N ARG A 46 -7.97 -12.84 3.81
CA ARG A 46 -8.35 -13.66 2.66
C ARG A 46 -9.56 -13.10 1.93
N VAL A 47 -10.57 -12.63 2.68
CA VAL A 47 -11.72 -11.93 2.10
C VAL A 47 -11.27 -10.71 1.29
N THR A 48 -10.37 -9.89 1.84
CA THR A 48 -9.80 -8.75 1.09
C THR A 48 -9.05 -9.22 -0.18
N LEU A 49 -8.29 -10.31 -0.10
CA LEU A 49 -7.63 -10.89 -1.28
C LEU A 49 -8.65 -11.30 -2.35
N GLU A 50 -9.73 -11.96 -1.95
CA GLU A 50 -10.78 -12.43 -2.85
C GLU A 50 -11.49 -11.26 -3.51
N GLU A 51 -11.98 -10.31 -2.72
CA GLU A 51 -12.76 -9.18 -3.22
C GLU A 51 -11.95 -8.23 -4.09
N ASP A 52 -10.73 -7.91 -3.67
CA ASP A 52 -9.93 -6.84 -4.29
C ASP A 52 -8.89 -7.35 -5.30
N ILE A 53 -8.55 -8.63 -5.30
CA ILE A 53 -7.49 -9.17 -6.15
C ILE A 53 -7.98 -10.34 -7.01
N LEU A 54 -8.58 -11.39 -6.43
CA LEU A 54 -8.98 -12.56 -7.19
C LEU A 54 -10.13 -12.25 -8.16
N ASN A 55 -11.09 -11.41 -7.75
CA ASN A 55 -12.17 -10.95 -8.62
C ASN A 55 -11.69 -10.03 -9.77
N ASP A 56 -10.45 -9.58 -9.72
CA ASP A 56 -9.80 -8.70 -10.72
C ASP A 56 -8.48 -9.29 -11.24
N LEU A 57 -8.31 -10.61 -11.14
CA LEU A 57 -7.02 -11.27 -11.32
C LEU A 57 -6.44 -11.06 -12.73
N ALA A 58 -7.28 -10.97 -13.75
CA ALA A 58 -6.84 -10.72 -15.11
C ALA A 58 -6.13 -9.35 -15.25
N ASN A 59 -6.67 -8.31 -14.60
CA ASN A 59 -6.05 -6.98 -14.56
C ASN A 59 -4.81 -6.94 -13.66
N VAL A 60 -4.83 -7.68 -12.55
CA VAL A 60 -3.69 -7.75 -11.61
C VAL A 60 -2.51 -8.45 -12.27
N CYS A 61 -2.72 -9.61 -12.88
CA CYS A 61 -1.66 -10.46 -13.40
C CYS A 61 -1.16 -10.07 -14.80
N GLN A 62 -1.98 -9.42 -15.62
CA GLN A 62 -1.63 -9.04 -16.99
C GLN A 62 -1.07 -10.23 -17.81
N GLY A 63 -1.64 -11.42 -17.62
CA GLY A 63 -1.25 -12.66 -18.30
C GLY A 63 -0.08 -13.44 -17.66
N MET A 64 0.47 -12.99 -16.53
CA MET A 64 1.48 -13.73 -15.78
C MET A 64 0.84 -14.74 -14.82
N ASP A 65 1.56 -15.81 -14.52
CA ASP A 65 1.19 -16.68 -13.39
C ASP A 65 1.49 -15.91 -12.07
N PRO A 66 0.54 -15.84 -11.13
CA PRO A 66 0.77 -15.23 -9.83
C PRO A 66 2.02 -15.76 -9.11
N LYS A 67 2.35 -17.05 -9.30
CA LYS A 67 3.56 -17.67 -8.68
C LYS A 67 4.87 -17.13 -9.20
N ASP A 68 4.89 -16.49 -10.37
CA ASP A 68 6.06 -15.86 -10.95
C ASP A 68 6.15 -14.35 -10.62
N MET A 69 5.12 -13.80 -10.00
CA MET A 69 5.01 -12.35 -9.74
C MET A 69 5.69 -11.91 -8.46
N ARG A 70 6.30 -10.72 -8.52
CA ARG A 70 6.78 -9.92 -7.38
C ARG A 70 5.77 -8.84 -7.08
N VAL A 71 5.25 -8.85 -5.86
CA VAL A 71 4.19 -7.93 -5.44
C VAL A 71 4.68 -6.99 -4.33
N LEU A 72 4.34 -5.72 -4.44
CA LEU A 72 4.58 -4.70 -3.42
C LEU A 72 3.28 -4.38 -2.68
N GLU A 73 3.26 -4.59 -1.38
CA GLU A 73 2.20 -4.14 -0.49
C GLU A 73 2.62 -2.90 0.29
N ILE A 74 1.84 -1.83 0.21
CA ILE A 74 2.09 -0.59 0.95
C ILE A 74 1.10 -0.47 2.10
N GLY A 75 1.62 -0.33 3.33
CA GLY A 75 0.84 -0.26 4.56
C GLY A 75 0.37 -1.64 5.02
N CYS A 76 1.29 -2.58 5.16
CA CYS A 76 0.97 -3.96 5.52
C CYS A 76 0.36 -4.14 6.93
N GLY A 77 0.39 -3.09 7.77
CA GLY A 77 -0.14 -3.14 9.13
C GLY A 77 0.41 -4.32 9.92
N ALA A 78 -0.48 -5.09 10.54
CA ALA A 78 -0.14 -6.30 11.30
C ALA A 78 0.02 -7.57 10.44
N GLY A 79 0.05 -7.45 9.10
CA GLY A 79 0.30 -8.56 8.18
C GLY A 79 -0.96 -9.33 7.74
N ARG A 80 -2.13 -8.74 7.92
CA ARG A 80 -3.43 -9.34 7.59
C ARG A 80 -3.53 -9.77 6.12
N VAL A 81 -3.34 -8.81 5.21
CA VAL A 81 -3.39 -9.05 3.77
C VAL A 81 -2.05 -9.63 3.27
N THR A 82 -0.92 -9.24 3.87
CA THR A 82 0.41 -9.77 3.54
C THR A 82 0.45 -11.29 3.53
N ARG A 83 -0.15 -11.91 4.56
CA ARG A 83 -0.22 -13.37 4.68
C ARG A 83 -1.03 -14.02 3.55
N ALA A 84 -2.14 -13.40 3.16
CA ALA A 84 -2.96 -13.86 2.06
C ALA A 84 -2.24 -13.70 0.70
N LEU A 85 -1.57 -12.56 0.49
CA LEU A 85 -0.74 -12.32 -0.70
C LEU A 85 0.39 -13.35 -0.83
N ALA A 86 1.02 -13.73 0.29
CA ALA A 86 2.09 -14.75 0.32
C ALA A 86 1.61 -16.12 -0.16
N GLY A 87 0.36 -16.46 0.08
CA GLY A 87 -0.25 -17.70 -0.41
C GLY A 87 -0.49 -17.71 -1.92
N LEU A 88 -0.73 -16.54 -2.51
CA LEU A 88 -1.04 -16.39 -3.94
C LEU A 88 0.20 -16.12 -4.79
N PHE A 89 1.03 -15.15 -4.42
CA PHE A 89 2.11 -14.65 -5.25
C PHE A 89 3.47 -15.30 -4.97
N GLY A 90 4.37 -15.24 -5.95
CA GLY A 90 5.71 -15.83 -5.85
C GLY A 90 6.62 -15.10 -4.87
N GLN A 91 6.58 -13.76 -4.83
CA GLN A 91 7.36 -12.94 -3.90
C GLN A 91 6.52 -11.74 -3.43
N VAL A 92 6.53 -11.46 -2.13
CA VAL A 92 5.82 -10.33 -1.53
C VAL A 92 6.81 -9.43 -0.79
N TYR A 93 6.80 -8.15 -1.15
CA TYR A 93 7.54 -7.07 -0.49
C TYR A 93 6.54 -6.15 0.19
N ALA A 94 6.52 -6.17 1.51
CA ALA A 94 5.54 -5.42 2.29
C ALA A 94 6.21 -4.30 3.08
N VAL A 95 5.59 -3.12 3.12
CA VAL A 95 6.12 -1.97 3.87
C VAL A 95 5.09 -1.37 4.80
N ASP A 96 5.55 -0.87 5.96
CA ASP A 96 4.75 -0.05 6.86
C ASP A 96 5.61 1.04 7.52
N ILE A 97 5.00 2.16 7.91
CA ILE A 97 5.66 3.26 8.59
C ILE A 97 5.90 2.96 10.07
N SER A 98 5.01 2.18 10.70
CA SER A 98 5.07 1.82 12.11
C SER A 98 6.04 0.66 12.36
N ARG A 99 6.99 0.88 13.27
CA ARG A 99 7.90 -0.18 13.71
C ARG A 99 7.16 -1.34 14.39
N ARG A 100 6.08 -1.01 15.10
CA ARG A 100 5.28 -2.01 15.83
C ARG A 100 4.45 -2.86 14.87
N MET A 101 3.83 -2.24 13.86
CA MET A 101 3.12 -2.97 12.80
C MET A 101 4.08 -3.91 12.05
N VAL A 102 5.23 -3.41 11.59
CA VAL A 102 6.26 -4.25 10.92
C VAL A 102 6.67 -5.45 11.78
N ARG A 103 6.81 -5.28 13.10
CA ARG A 103 7.14 -6.41 13.97
C ARG A 103 6.02 -7.44 14.04
N GLN A 104 4.77 -7.01 14.07
CA GLN A 104 3.62 -7.92 14.05
C GLN A 104 3.46 -8.59 12.69
N ALA A 105 3.59 -7.85 11.59
CA ALA A 105 3.56 -8.41 10.25
C ALA A 105 4.63 -9.50 10.06
N ARG A 106 5.86 -9.27 10.52
CA ARG A 106 6.92 -10.29 10.46
C ARG A 106 6.56 -11.57 11.22
N ARG A 107 5.88 -11.46 12.36
CA ARG A 107 5.38 -12.63 13.10
C ARG A 107 4.23 -13.31 12.37
N ALA A 108 3.34 -12.53 11.74
CA ALA A 108 2.20 -13.05 10.98
C ALA A 108 2.62 -13.87 9.76
N VAL A 109 3.79 -13.56 9.18
CA VAL A 109 4.34 -14.25 8.01
C VAL A 109 5.54 -15.13 8.38
N ASP A 110 5.76 -15.41 9.64
CA ASP A 110 6.79 -16.35 10.07
C ASP A 110 6.53 -17.73 9.45
N GLY A 111 7.56 -18.27 8.79
CA GLY A 111 7.44 -19.49 8.00
C GLY A 111 7.12 -19.30 6.51
N PHE A 112 6.78 -18.08 6.05
CA PHE A 112 6.66 -17.78 4.63
C PHE A 112 8.02 -17.34 4.05
N LEU A 113 8.66 -18.19 3.26
CA LEU A 113 10.00 -17.91 2.68
C LEU A 113 9.98 -16.86 1.55
N ASN A 114 8.80 -16.57 1.01
CA ASN A 114 8.57 -15.67 -0.10
C ASN A 114 8.13 -14.25 0.33
N VAL A 115 8.22 -13.90 1.62
CA VAL A 115 7.79 -12.59 2.12
C VAL A 115 8.93 -11.82 2.75
N GLN A 116 8.99 -10.53 2.47
CA GLN A 116 9.92 -9.61 3.10
C GLN A 116 9.19 -8.35 3.59
N VAL A 117 9.34 -8.03 4.87
CA VAL A 117 8.64 -6.91 5.51
C VAL A 117 9.64 -5.84 5.95
N PHE A 118 9.44 -4.59 5.49
CA PHE A 118 10.31 -3.46 5.74
C PHE A 118 9.58 -2.32 6.44
N ARG A 119 10.33 -1.57 7.23
CA ARG A 119 9.89 -0.28 7.71
C ARG A 119 10.28 0.80 6.71
N ASN A 120 9.33 1.58 6.24
CA ASN A 120 9.61 2.72 5.38
C ASN A 120 9.69 4.06 6.16
N ASN A 121 10.06 5.12 5.45
CA ASN A 121 10.22 6.46 6.03
C ASN A 121 8.94 7.32 6.00
N GLY A 122 7.86 6.83 5.37
CA GLY A 122 6.57 7.53 5.23
C GLY A 122 6.44 8.40 3.98
N VAL A 123 7.49 8.55 3.17
CA VAL A 123 7.47 9.35 1.94
C VAL A 123 7.98 8.60 0.72
N GLY A 124 8.51 7.39 0.89
CA GLY A 124 9.05 6.61 -0.21
C GLY A 124 9.36 5.17 0.13
N LEU A 125 9.85 4.44 -0.86
CA LEU A 125 10.06 3.00 -0.85
C LEU A 125 11.55 2.61 -0.87
N GLY A 126 12.43 3.52 -0.41
CA GLY A 126 13.89 3.33 -0.40
C GLY A 126 14.34 2.06 0.29
N ALA A 127 13.70 1.67 1.40
CA ALA A 127 14.04 0.46 2.14
C ALA A 127 13.96 -0.82 1.29
N VAL A 128 13.01 -0.90 0.36
CA VAL A 128 12.87 -2.04 -0.56
C VAL A 128 14.00 -2.05 -1.59
N ARG A 129 14.35 -0.88 -2.14
CA ARG A 129 15.45 -0.74 -3.10
C ARG A 129 16.81 -1.05 -2.48
N GLU A 130 17.07 -0.53 -1.28
CA GLU A 130 18.33 -0.78 -0.55
C GLU A 130 18.52 -2.27 -0.27
N HIS A 131 17.45 -2.95 0.16
CA HIS A 131 17.50 -4.40 0.35
C HIS A 131 17.85 -5.15 -0.94
N TRP A 132 17.25 -4.77 -2.06
CA TRP A 132 17.52 -5.39 -3.36
C TRP A 132 18.96 -5.20 -3.79
N TRP A 133 19.49 -3.97 -3.67
CA TRP A 133 20.88 -3.67 -4.01
C TRP A 133 21.88 -4.41 -3.13
N ASN A 134 21.61 -4.52 -1.84
CA ASN A 134 22.46 -5.28 -0.91
C ASN A 134 22.49 -6.78 -1.24
N ARG A 135 21.40 -7.31 -1.80
CA ARG A 135 21.28 -8.72 -2.12
C ARG A 135 21.83 -9.09 -3.50
N PHE A 136 21.65 -8.23 -4.50
CA PHE A 136 21.91 -8.52 -5.92
C PHE A 136 22.95 -7.59 -6.57
N GLY A 137 23.52 -6.66 -5.81
CA GLY A 137 24.54 -5.70 -6.28
C GLY A 137 23.95 -4.35 -6.67
N LEU A 138 24.81 -3.31 -6.59
CA LEU A 138 24.45 -1.96 -7.00
C LEU A 138 24.10 -1.92 -8.49
N GLY A 139 22.95 -1.33 -8.81
CA GLY A 139 22.46 -1.24 -10.19
C GLY A 139 21.55 -2.40 -10.61
N ALA A 140 21.37 -3.44 -9.80
CA ALA A 140 20.36 -4.46 -10.06
C ALA A 140 18.96 -3.82 -10.11
N LYS A 141 18.26 -3.99 -11.24
CA LYS A 141 16.95 -3.37 -11.48
C LYS A 141 15.88 -4.16 -10.73
N LEU A 142 15.37 -3.59 -9.66
CA LEU A 142 14.18 -4.12 -8.99
C LEU A 142 12.94 -3.74 -9.80
N GLN A 143 12.18 -4.75 -10.18
CA GLN A 143 10.90 -4.56 -10.85
C GLN A 143 9.82 -5.38 -10.15
N MET A 144 8.71 -4.72 -9.85
CA MET A 144 7.50 -5.34 -9.32
C MET A 144 6.50 -5.55 -10.43
N ASP A 145 5.76 -6.64 -10.36
CA ASP A 145 4.74 -7.01 -11.34
C ASP A 145 3.37 -6.48 -10.98
N PHE A 146 3.16 -6.16 -9.70
CA PHE A 146 1.94 -5.57 -9.17
C PHE A 146 2.25 -4.80 -7.89
N ALA A 147 1.52 -3.72 -7.65
CA ALA A 147 1.53 -3.01 -6.37
C ALA A 147 0.11 -2.88 -5.82
N PHE A 148 -0.03 -3.01 -4.51
CA PHE A 148 -1.31 -2.97 -3.81
C PHE A 148 -1.25 -2.13 -2.54
N SER A 149 -2.33 -1.39 -2.25
CA SER A 149 -2.48 -0.69 -0.98
C SER A 149 -3.96 -0.56 -0.63
N CYS A 150 -4.35 -1.13 0.50
CA CYS A 150 -5.72 -1.14 1.00
C CYS A 150 -5.78 -0.51 2.40
N MET A 151 -6.70 0.43 2.63
CA MET A 151 -6.91 1.12 3.90
C MET A 151 -5.68 1.87 4.44
N VAL A 152 -4.89 2.50 3.56
CA VAL A 152 -3.64 3.19 3.94
C VAL A 152 -3.64 4.64 3.54
N PHE A 153 -3.79 4.95 2.25
CA PHE A 153 -3.68 6.34 1.77
C PHE A 153 -4.86 7.19 2.20
N GLN A 154 -5.97 6.57 2.54
CA GLN A 154 -7.12 7.24 3.18
C GLN A 154 -6.79 7.87 4.55
N HIS A 155 -5.63 7.59 5.12
CA HIS A 155 -5.15 8.16 6.38
C HIS A 155 -4.05 9.21 6.19
N ILE A 156 -3.63 9.50 4.95
CA ILE A 156 -2.54 10.43 4.66
C ILE A 156 -3.10 11.84 4.40
N HIS A 157 -2.65 12.82 5.18
CA HIS A 157 -3.12 14.21 5.14
C HIS A 157 -2.46 15.11 4.09
N SER A 158 -1.81 14.55 3.06
CA SER A 158 -1.11 15.35 2.05
C SER A 158 -1.14 14.66 0.71
N HIS A 159 -1.70 15.36 -0.26
CA HIS A 159 -1.65 14.93 -1.66
C HIS A 159 -0.20 14.73 -2.13
N GLU A 160 0.73 15.60 -1.71
CA GLU A 160 2.14 15.52 -2.08
C GLU A 160 2.82 14.25 -1.55
N ILE A 161 2.44 13.81 -0.34
CA ILE A 161 2.98 12.57 0.23
C ILE A 161 2.42 11.36 -0.52
N ILE A 162 1.12 11.35 -0.81
CA ILE A 162 0.50 10.28 -1.61
C ILE A 162 1.16 10.25 -3.00
N GLU A 163 1.31 11.40 -3.66
CA GLU A 163 1.96 11.50 -4.96
C GLU A 163 3.43 11.02 -4.92
N SER A 164 4.16 11.28 -3.83
CA SER A 164 5.52 10.77 -3.65
C SER A 164 5.55 9.23 -3.64
N TYR A 165 4.62 8.59 -2.94
CA TYR A 165 4.47 7.13 -2.99
C TYR A 165 4.13 6.62 -4.39
N VAL A 166 3.16 7.27 -5.05
CA VAL A 166 2.74 6.88 -6.41
C VAL A 166 3.90 6.96 -7.40
N ARG A 167 4.74 8.02 -7.32
CA ARG A 167 5.97 8.16 -8.14
C ARG A 167 6.99 7.06 -7.86
N GLU A 168 7.18 6.70 -6.58
CA GLU A 168 8.11 5.62 -6.21
C GLU A 168 7.59 4.26 -6.71
N VAL A 169 6.28 4.01 -6.62
CA VAL A 169 5.65 2.80 -7.19
C VAL A 169 5.85 2.76 -8.69
N TYR A 170 5.65 3.88 -9.40
CA TYR A 170 5.90 3.94 -10.85
C TYR A 170 7.32 3.50 -11.22
N ARG A 171 8.32 3.93 -10.44
CA ARG A 171 9.73 3.56 -10.67
C ARG A 171 10.00 2.07 -10.41
N LEU A 172 9.30 1.48 -9.44
CA LEU A 172 9.47 0.07 -9.07
C LEU A 172 8.68 -0.88 -9.97
N LEU A 173 7.56 -0.45 -10.55
CA LEU A 173 6.77 -1.31 -11.43
C LEU A 173 7.46 -1.52 -12.78
N ARG A 174 7.38 -2.75 -13.31
CA ARG A 174 7.72 -3.01 -14.72
C ARG A 174 6.73 -2.31 -15.65
N PRO A 175 7.11 -2.02 -16.90
CA PRO A 175 6.15 -1.66 -17.94
C PRO A 175 5.05 -2.74 -18.09
N GLY A 176 3.81 -2.33 -18.27
CA GLY A 176 2.66 -3.25 -18.34
C GLY A 176 2.16 -3.74 -16.97
N ALA A 177 2.59 -3.15 -15.87
CA ALA A 177 2.13 -3.51 -14.53
C ALA A 177 1.07 -2.57 -13.98
N LEU A 178 0.34 -3.04 -12.97
CA LEU A 178 -0.77 -2.34 -12.33
C LEU A 178 -0.42 -1.92 -10.90
N PHE A 179 -0.85 -0.75 -10.49
CA PHE A 179 -0.96 -0.32 -9.10
C PHE A 179 -2.43 -0.13 -8.73
N LYS A 180 -2.97 -0.99 -7.88
CA LYS A 180 -4.32 -0.89 -7.33
C LYS A 180 -4.23 -0.40 -5.90
N PHE A 181 -4.90 0.71 -5.60
CA PHE A 181 -4.84 1.33 -4.28
C PHE A 181 -6.09 2.12 -3.95
N GLN A 182 -6.26 2.36 -2.68
CA GLN A 182 -7.40 3.06 -2.13
C GLN A 182 -6.95 4.38 -1.51
N VAL A 183 -7.71 5.45 -1.79
CA VAL A 183 -7.58 6.76 -1.16
C VAL A 183 -8.87 7.14 -0.44
N GLN A 184 -8.85 8.22 0.33
CA GLN A 184 -10.06 8.83 0.87
C GLN A 184 -10.84 9.47 -0.28
N GLY A 185 -12.05 9.03 -0.56
CA GLY A 185 -12.95 9.72 -1.48
C GLY A 185 -13.59 10.97 -0.85
N CYS A 186 -14.38 11.67 -1.63
CA CYS A 186 -15.15 12.82 -1.13
C CYS A 186 -16.15 12.35 -0.11
N SER A 187 -15.80 12.46 1.18
CA SER A 187 -16.69 12.13 2.28
C SER A 187 -17.16 13.40 2.98
N LEU A 188 -18.34 13.33 3.61
CA LEU A 188 -18.85 14.40 4.47
C LEU A 188 -18.05 14.57 5.77
N VAL A 189 -17.13 13.64 6.04
CA VAL A 189 -16.28 13.69 7.24
C VAL A 189 -15.15 14.66 6.98
N LYS A 190 -15.15 15.80 7.68
CA LYS A 190 -14.05 16.76 7.64
C LYS A 190 -12.87 16.21 8.43
N ALA A 191 -11.72 16.12 7.77
CA ALA A 191 -10.47 15.84 8.46
C ALA A 191 -10.08 17.03 9.34
N GLU A 192 -9.85 16.79 10.63
CA GLU A 192 -9.24 17.79 11.50
C GLU A 192 -7.78 18.01 11.07
N PRO A 193 -7.25 19.25 11.10
CA PRO A 193 -5.93 19.58 10.55
C PRO A 193 -4.76 18.73 11.06
N ASP A 194 -4.95 18.10 12.19
CA ASP A 194 -3.92 17.32 12.89
C ASP A 194 -4.31 15.85 13.09
N ASP A 195 -5.44 15.41 12.58
CA ASP A 195 -5.85 14.02 12.65
C ASP A 195 -4.98 13.15 11.72
N THR A 196 -4.64 11.94 12.13
CA THR A 196 -3.94 10.92 11.32
C THR A 196 -4.85 9.72 11.03
N TRP A 197 -6.15 9.90 11.19
CA TRP A 197 -7.16 8.88 10.93
C TRP A 197 -7.91 9.13 9.63
N VAL A 198 -8.32 10.36 9.36
CA VAL A 198 -8.95 10.75 8.10
C VAL A 198 -7.94 11.52 7.26
N GLY A 199 -7.64 11.04 6.06
CA GLY A 199 -6.71 11.67 5.12
C GLY A 199 -7.35 12.76 4.25
N VAL A 200 -6.56 13.28 3.32
CA VAL A 200 -7.05 14.26 2.35
C VAL A 200 -8.03 13.60 1.37
N PRO A 201 -9.18 14.25 1.07
CA PRO A 201 -10.11 13.71 0.09
C PRO A 201 -9.55 13.81 -1.32
N PHE A 202 -9.88 12.84 -2.15
CA PHE A 202 -9.63 12.79 -3.58
C PHE A 202 -10.95 12.81 -4.34
N GLY A 203 -11.08 13.75 -5.28
CA GLY A 203 -12.10 13.70 -6.31
C GLY A 203 -11.57 13.02 -7.59
N GLU A 204 -12.44 12.80 -8.56
CA GLU A 204 -12.07 12.19 -9.85
C GLU A 204 -11.01 13.00 -10.60
N ARG A 205 -11.06 14.33 -10.49
CA ARG A 205 -10.07 15.22 -11.10
C ARG A 205 -8.69 15.00 -10.47
N ASP A 206 -8.61 14.93 -9.14
CA ASP A 206 -7.34 14.72 -8.42
C ASP A 206 -6.71 13.39 -8.82
N ALA A 207 -7.53 12.33 -8.94
CA ALA A 207 -7.08 11.00 -9.35
C ALA A 207 -6.49 11.01 -10.77
N ARG A 208 -7.16 11.67 -11.75
CA ARG A 208 -6.68 11.78 -13.14
C ARG A 208 -5.39 12.59 -13.23
N GLU A 209 -5.35 13.76 -12.59
CA GLU A 209 -4.19 14.64 -12.62
C GLU A 209 -2.97 13.98 -11.94
N MET A 210 -3.16 13.28 -10.82
CA MET A 210 -2.09 12.53 -10.16
C MET A 210 -1.55 11.40 -11.04
N ALA A 211 -2.44 10.64 -11.70
CA ALA A 211 -2.01 9.59 -12.64
C ALA A 211 -1.09 10.19 -13.72
N GLN A 212 -1.52 11.27 -14.37
CA GLN A 212 -0.75 11.95 -15.42
C GLN A 212 0.59 12.46 -14.92
N ARG A 213 0.62 13.17 -13.78
CA ARG A 213 1.86 13.72 -13.19
C ARG A 213 2.85 12.62 -12.78
N CYS A 214 2.36 11.43 -12.46
CA CYS A 214 3.19 10.28 -12.08
C CYS A 214 3.52 9.33 -13.23
N GLY A 215 3.01 9.58 -14.45
CA GLY A 215 3.28 8.79 -15.66
C GLY A 215 2.35 7.57 -15.84
N PHE A 216 1.31 7.44 -15.02
CA PHE A 216 0.34 6.36 -15.11
C PHE A 216 -0.83 6.69 -16.04
N GLU A 217 -1.48 5.66 -16.55
CA GLU A 217 -2.83 5.69 -17.08
C GLU A 217 -3.82 5.30 -15.99
N LEU A 218 -4.83 6.13 -15.72
CA LEU A 218 -5.96 5.76 -14.89
C LEU A 218 -6.89 4.87 -15.73
N ARG A 219 -6.86 3.56 -15.50
CA ARG A 219 -7.71 2.59 -16.23
C ARG A 219 -9.10 2.48 -15.66
N TYR A 220 -9.20 2.47 -14.34
CA TYR A 220 -10.46 2.32 -13.64
C TYR A 220 -10.44 3.07 -12.32
N GLN A 221 -11.62 3.46 -11.87
CA GLN A 221 -11.85 4.09 -10.57
C GLN A 221 -13.25 3.73 -10.06
N SER A 222 -13.40 3.58 -8.74
CA SER A 222 -14.67 3.25 -8.12
C SER A 222 -14.78 3.81 -6.71
N GLY A 223 -15.94 4.36 -6.35
CA GLY A 223 -16.22 4.83 -5.00
C GLY A 223 -15.77 6.27 -4.71
N ALA A 224 -15.69 7.17 -5.71
CA ALA A 224 -15.26 8.56 -5.53
C ALA A 224 -16.05 9.33 -4.46
N GLU A 225 -17.35 9.04 -4.29
CA GLU A 225 -18.24 9.66 -3.32
C GLU A 225 -18.27 8.93 -1.95
N SER A 226 -17.43 7.89 -1.79
CA SER A 226 -17.34 7.13 -0.56
C SER A 226 -16.01 7.33 0.16
N GLN A 227 -15.93 6.84 1.40
CA GLN A 227 -14.65 6.75 2.13
C GLN A 227 -13.63 5.91 1.37
N TYR A 228 -14.08 4.93 0.60
CA TYR A 228 -13.25 3.92 -0.04
C TYR A 228 -13.20 4.15 -1.55
N TYR A 229 -12.31 5.06 -1.96
CA TYR A 229 -12.13 5.38 -3.37
C TYR A 229 -10.96 4.60 -3.95
N TRP A 230 -11.29 3.61 -4.78
CA TRP A 230 -10.34 2.72 -5.43
C TRP A 230 -9.85 3.28 -6.77
N LEU A 231 -8.54 3.14 -7.02
CA LEU A 231 -7.84 3.60 -8.22
C LEU A 231 -7.00 2.48 -8.82
N TRP A 232 -7.10 2.30 -10.16
CA TRP A 232 -6.29 1.36 -10.95
C TRP A 232 -5.36 2.16 -11.85
N TYR A 233 -4.11 2.31 -11.44
CA TYR A 233 -3.07 3.02 -12.17
C TYR A 233 -2.20 2.03 -12.93
N PHE A 234 -2.24 2.12 -14.27
CA PHE A 234 -1.51 1.24 -15.15
C PHE A 234 -0.26 1.92 -15.71
N LYS A 235 0.88 1.26 -15.58
CA LYS A 235 2.12 1.69 -16.22
C LYS A 235 2.17 1.14 -17.64
N LYS A 236 2.05 2.02 -18.63
CA LYS A 236 2.06 1.61 -20.05
C LYS A 236 3.33 0.82 -20.39
N PRO A 237 3.24 -0.15 -21.30
CA PRO A 237 4.42 -0.75 -21.91
C PRO A 237 5.28 0.34 -22.59
N GLU A 238 6.58 0.13 -22.64
CA GLU A 238 7.44 0.97 -23.45
C GLU A 238 7.09 0.78 -24.94
N PRO A 239 7.03 1.85 -25.74
CA PRO A 239 6.84 1.70 -27.19
C PRO A 239 7.94 0.80 -27.74
N ARG A 240 7.55 -0.13 -28.60
CA ARG A 240 8.49 -0.99 -29.32
C ARG A 240 9.26 -0.20 -30.36
#